data_63e527c442759ae1603b664b9e14ac1d
#
_entry.id   63e527c442759ae1603b664b9e14ac1d
#
_cell.length_a   1.000
_cell.length_b   1.000
_cell.length_c   1.000
_cell.angle_alpha   90.00
_cell.angle_beta   90.00
_cell.angle_gamma   90.00
#
_symmetry.space_group_name_H-M   'P 1'
#
loop_
_entity.id
_entity.type
_entity.pdbx_description
1 polymer ?
#
loop_
_entity_poly.entity_id
_entity_poly.type
_entity_poly.pdbx_seq_one_letter_code
_entity_poly.pdbx_strand_id
1 'polypeptide(L)'
;TTEDSPFEIKLSDQGEDQQEIVNIISQDSPVLVEEQLLTLNILPEGDELGQYQYAYNLLKQGDYETAEKAFKEFIAVGSDKKLLSDSNWWLAETYYVRGNYKDAAKSYLNLYQNYPEAPKAPKALLKLGISLVNMDQREQGCVTFLELQEAFPAAEETILQRGILEVQKNGCQVS
;
A
#
# COMPACT_ATOMS: atom_id res chain seq x y z
N THR A 1 -34.40 3.75 -21.60
CA THR A 1 -33.37 2.89 -22.13
C THR A 1 -32.09 3.19 -21.40
N THR A 2 -31.86 2.37 -20.50
CA THR A 2 -30.84 2.21 -19.49
C THR A 2 -29.44 2.31 -20.02
N GLU A 3 -28.73 3.27 -19.51
CA GLU A 3 -27.29 3.35 -19.62
C GLU A 3 -26.69 2.56 -18.48
N ASP A 4 -26.14 1.41 -18.82
CA ASP A 4 -25.17 0.76 -18.02
C ASP A 4 -23.91 1.65 -17.97
N SER A 5 -23.72 2.33 -16.87
CA SER A 5 -22.47 2.98 -16.55
C SER A 5 -21.54 1.94 -15.93
N PRO A 6 -20.43 1.55 -16.59
CA PRO A 6 -19.60 0.42 -16.11
C PRO A 6 -18.57 0.78 -15.05
N PHE A 7 -18.65 1.94 -14.41
CA PHE A 7 -17.56 2.42 -13.55
C PHE A 7 -18.03 3.11 -12.25
N GLU A 8 -18.81 2.42 -11.43
CA GLU A 8 -18.91 2.75 -10.00
C GLU A 8 -18.13 1.71 -9.18
N ILE A 9 -16.81 1.77 -9.23
CA ILE A 9 -15.98 0.92 -8.41
C ILE A 9 -15.51 1.75 -7.21
N LYS A 10 -16.15 1.57 -6.07
CA LYS A 10 -15.77 2.19 -4.80
C LYS A 10 -14.87 1.24 -4.03
N LEU A 11 -13.58 1.52 -3.96
CA LEU A 11 -12.64 0.76 -3.14
C LEU A 11 -13.01 0.79 -1.63
N SER A 12 -13.83 1.74 -1.23
CA SER A 12 -14.36 1.89 0.13
C SER A 12 -15.53 0.95 0.45
N ASP A 13 -16.25 0.48 -0.58
CA ASP A 13 -17.28 -0.53 -0.39
C ASP A 13 -16.63 -1.92 -0.50
N GLN A 14 -16.86 -2.82 0.47
CA GLN A 14 -16.28 -4.17 0.49
C GLN A 14 -16.87 -5.04 -0.64
N GLY A 15 -16.75 -4.57 -1.88
CA GLY A 15 -17.30 -5.16 -3.07
C GLY A 15 -16.32 -5.97 -3.90
N GLU A 16 -16.78 -6.45 -5.04
CA GLU A 16 -16.09 -7.34 -5.96
C GLU A 16 -14.76 -6.76 -6.47
N ASP A 17 -14.62 -5.43 -6.51
CA ASP A 17 -13.47 -4.73 -7.08
C ASP A 17 -12.26 -4.66 -6.15
N GLN A 18 -12.47 -4.51 -4.84
CA GLN A 18 -11.39 -4.71 -3.86
C GLN A 18 -10.88 -6.15 -3.94
N GLN A 19 -11.79 -7.09 -4.16
CA GLN A 19 -11.43 -8.48 -4.31
C GLN A 19 -10.63 -8.70 -5.60
N GLU A 20 -10.93 -7.99 -6.69
CA GLU A 20 -10.15 -8.06 -7.93
C GLU A 20 -8.73 -7.53 -7.74
N ILE A 21 -8.57 -6.37 -7.10
CA ILE A 21 -7.24 -5.82 -6.77
C ILE A 21 -6.47 -6.77 -5.85
N VAL A 22 -7.12 -7.29 -4.81
CA VAL A 22 -6.53 -8.29 -3.90
C VAL A 22 -6.12 -9.55 -4.66
N ASN A 23 -6.95 -10.05 -5.56
CA ASN A 23 -6.67 -11.23 -6.36
C ASN A 23 -5.45 -11.02 -7.29
N ILE A 24 -5.38 -9.87 -7.99
CA ILE A 24 -4.24 -9.50 -8.84
C ILE A 24 -2.94 -9.48 -8.04
N ILE A 25 -2.99 -8.86 -6.86
CA ILE A 25 -1.82 -8.74 -5.98
C ILE A 25 -1.41 -10.10 -5.38
N SER A 26 -2.37 -10.99 -5.17
CA SER A 26 -2.17 -12.28 -4.46
C SER A 26 -1.74 -13.44 -5.35
N GLN A 27 -1.92 -13.36 -6.67
CA GLN A 27 -1.86 -14.50 -7.60
C GLN A 27 -0.54 -15.29 -7.68
N ASP A 28 0.58 -14.82 -7.12
CA ASP A 28 1.87 -15.56 -7.16
C ASP A 28 2.74 -15.38 -5.90
N SER A 29 2.19 -14.95 -4.80
CA SER A 29 2.97 -14.95 -3.55
C SER A 29 2.81 -16.31 -2.88
N PRO A 30 3.90 -17.05 -2.65
CA PRO A 30 3.85 -18.10 -1.66
C PRO A 30 3.40 -17.42 -0.37
N VAL A 31 2.27 -17.87 0.17
CA VAL A 31 1.88 -17.52 1.53
C VAL A 31 3.07 -17.94 2.38
N LEU A 32 3.87 -16.97 2.84
CA LEU A 32 4.80 -17.23 3.91
C LEU A 32 3.91 -17.63 5.08
N VAL A 33 3.84 -18.92 5.31
CA VAL A 33 3.08 -19.48 6.41
C VAL A 33 3.55 -18.78 7.67
N GLU A 34 2.63 -18.42 8.53
CA GLU A 34 2.85 -17.78 9.83
C GLU A 34 4.03 -18.40 10.61
N GLU A 35 4.29 -19.67 10.36
CA GLU A 35 5.40 -20.45 10.88
C GLU A 35 6.80 -20.01 10.38
N GLN A 36 6.94 -19.38 9.21
CA GLN A 36 8.20 -18.82 8.71
C GLN A 36 8.49 -17.40 9.24
N LEU A 37 7.45 -16.66 9.63
CA LEU A 37 7.60 -15.36 10.30
C LEU A 37 8.13 -15.50 11.73
N LEU A 38 7.76 -16.57 12.43
CA LEU A 38 8.20 -16.86 13.80
C LEU A 38 9.70 -17.21 13.91
N THR A 39 10.40 -17.44 12.79
CA THR A 39 11.84 -17.75 12.78
C THR A 39 12.74 -16.57 12.47
N LEU A 40 12.17 -15.40 12.14
CA LEU A 40 12.93 -14.18 11.86
C LEU A 40 13.15 -13.41 13.18
N ASN A 41 14.13 -13.78 13.94
CA ASN A 41 14.52 -13.03 15.14
C ASN A 41 15.50 -11.90 14.76
N ILE A 42 15.04 -10.95 13.97
CA ILE A 42 15.84 -9.83 13.46
C ILE A 42 15.70 -8.59 14.33
N LEU A 43 14.50 -8.39 14.92
CA LEU A 43 14.24 -7.25 15.77
C LEU A 43 15.05 -7.37 17.08
N PRO A 44 15.66 -6.27 17.54
CA PRO A 44 16.32 -6.27 18.83
C PRO A 44 15.32 -6.44 19.98
N GLU A 45 15.79 -6.92 21.12
CA GLU A 45 15.04 -6.85 22.37
C GLU A 45 14.79 -5.38 22.73
N GLY A 46 13.59 -5.08 23.24
CA GLY A 46 13.24 -3.72 23.65
C GLY A 46 11.78 -3.38 23.39
N ASP A 47 11.48 -2.10 23.45
CA ASP A 47 10.14 -1.59 23.19
C ASP A 47 9.82 -1.47 21.69
N GLU A 48 8.54 -1.33 21.37
CA GLU A 48 8.08 -1.22 19.99
C GLU A 48 8.69 -0.04 19.23
N LEU A 49 8.93 1.09 19.90
CA LEU A 49 9.54 2.25 19.28
C LEU A 49 10.99 1.96 18.88
N GLY A 50 11.76 1.30 19.75
CA GLY A 50 13.14 0.88 19.45
C GLY A 50 13.20 -0.11 18.31
N GLN A 51 12.30 -1.08 18.28
CA GLN A 51 12.19 -2.06 17.20
C GLN A 51 11.83 -1.40 15.85
N TYR A 52 10.85 -0.50 15.84
CA TYR A 52 10.52 0.29 14.66
C TYR A 52 11.70 1.13 14.18
N GLN A 53 12.40 1.83 15.09
CA GLN A 53 13.56 2.65 14.76
C GLN A 53 14.71 1.82 14.18
N TYR A 54 14.90 0.61 14.67
CA TYR A 54 15.88 -0.33 14.10
C TYR A 54 15.56 -0.65 12.63
N ALA A 55 14.33 -1.06 12.33
CA ALA A 55 13.90 -1.33 10.97
C ALA A 55 14.03 -0.10 10.06
N TYR A 56 13.66 1.07 10.54
CA TYR A 56 13.78 2.32 9.82
C TYR A 56 15.25 2.73 9.56
N ASN A 57 16.14 2.48 10.50
CA ASN A 57 17.57 2.75 10.32
C ASN A 57 18.19 1.86 9.24
N LEU A 58 17.81 0.59 9.16
CA LEU A 58 18.22 -0.31 8.07
C LEU A 58 17.80 0.25 6.70
N LEU A 59 16.55 0.72 6.59
CA LEU A 59 16.06 1.36 5.38
C LEU A 59 16.90 2.59 5.00
N LYS A 60 17.21 3.46 5.96
CA LYS A 60 18.06 4.66 5.73
C LYS A 60 19.47 4.32 5.30
N GLN A 61 19.99 3.19 5.72
CA GLN A 61 21.32 2.69 5.34
C GLN A 61 21.31 2.02 3.95
N GLY A 62 20.14 1.83 3.34
CA GLY A 62 19.99 1.14 2.06
C GLY A 62 20.01 -0.39 2.18
N ASP A 63 20.00 -0.94 3.39
CA ASP A 63 19.86 -2.38 3.61
C ASP A 63 18.37 -2.77 3.49
N TYR A 64 17.90 -2.76 2.25
CA TYR A 64 16.49 -3.02 1.95
C TYR A 64 16.03 -4.44 2.28
N GLU A 65 16.91 -5.43 2.18
CA GLU A 65 16.56 -6.82 2.47
C GLU A 65 16.32 -7.06 3.96
N THR A 66 17.23 -6.54 4.80
CA THR A 66 17.09 -6.66 6.24
C THR A 66 15.97 -5.75 6.75
N ALA A 67 15.81 -4.55 6.17
CA ALA A 67 14.69 -3.65 6.50
C ALA A 67 13.33 -4.29 6.20
N GLU A 68 13.18 -4.95 5.04
CA GLU A 68 11.97 -5.71 4.69
C GLU A 68 11.61 -6.74 5.76
N LYS A 69 12.58 -7.56 6.14
CA LYS A 69 12.38 -8.60 7.16
C LYS A 69 12.01 -8.00 8.52
N ALA A 70 12.73 -6.95 8.93
CA ALA A 70 12.48 -6.26 10.19
C ALA A 70 11.08 -5.61 10.24
N PHE A 71 10.66 -4.93 9.17
CA PHE A 71 9.30 -4.38 9.11
C PHE A 71 8.22 -5.45 9.09
N LYS A 72 8.42 -6.57 8.39
CA LYS A 72 7.48 -7.70 8.40
C LYS A 72 7.33 -8.29 9.79
N GLU A 73 8.44 -8.51 10.49
CA GLU A 73 8.42 -9.02 11.86
C GLU A 73 7.72 -8.03 12.78
N PHE A 74 8.04 -6.73 12.70
CA PHE A 74 7.39 -5.71 13.50
C PHE A 74 5.88 -5.64 13.26
N ILE A 75 5.44 -5.69 12.01
CA ILE A 75 4.00 -5.68 11.67
C ILE A 75 3.28 -6.90 12.25
N ALA A 76 3.95 -8.05 12.33
CA ALA A 76 3.36 -9.27 12.86
C ALA A 76 3.22 -9.26 14.41
N VAL A 77 4.09 -8.56 15.13
CA VAL A 77 4.12 -8.61 16.60
C VAL A 77 3.76 -7.29 17.29
N GLY A 78 3.82 -6.17 16.59
CA GLY A 78 3.55 -4.84 17.13
C GLY A 78 2.07 -4.63 17.46
N SER A 79 1.81 -3.68 18.33
CA SER A 79 0.46 -3.29 18.78
C SER A 79 0.15 -1.82 18.62
N ASP A 80 1.15 -0.95 18.56
CA ASP A 80 0.96 0.50 18.35
C ASP A 80 0.49 0.80 16.94
N LYS A 81 -0.75 1.26 16.80
CA LYS A 81 -1.39 1.54 15.50
C LYS A 81 -0.63 2.54 14.64
N LYS A 82 -0.02 3.55 15.27
CA LYS A 82 0.76 4.56 14.55
C LYS A 82 2.03 3.95 13.99
N LEU A 83 2.77 3.19 14.79
CA LEU A 83 4.00 2.53 14.35
C LEU A 83 3.69 1.44 13.32
N LEU A 84 2.57 0.73 13.46
CA LEU A 84 2.12 -0.25 12.48
C LEU A 84 1.76 0.39 11.13
N SER A 85 1.03 1.51 11.12
CA SER A 85 0.73 2.23 9.89
C SER A 85 2.01 2.77 9.22
N ASP A 86 2.91 3.36 9.99
CA ASP A 86 4.21 3.83 9.50
C ASP A 86 5.08 2.67 8.97
N SER A 87 5.05 1.51 9.63
CA SER A 87 5.79 0.32 9.19
C SER A 87 5.25 -0.25 7.87
N ASN A 88 3.94 -0.29 7.69
CA ASN A 88 3.34 -0.67 6.39
C ASN A 88 3.74 0.30 5.28
N TRP A 89 3.80 1.60 5.57
CA TRP A 89 4.30 2.59 4.63
C TRP A 89 5.76 2.33 4.23
N TRP A 90 6.65 2.15 5.20
CA TRP A 90 8.07 1.95 4.90
C TRP A 90 8.36 0.60 4.27
N LEU A 91 7.61 -0.43 4.62
CA LEU A 91 7.68 -1.72 3.93
C LEU A 91 7.29 -1.57 2.45
N ALA A 92 6.20 -0.86 2.17
CA ALA A 92 5.78 -0.57 0.81
C ALA A 92 6.84 0.23 0.02
N GLU A 93 7.41 1.27 0.63
CA GLU A 93 8.50 2.05 0.01
C GLU A 93 9.75 1.18 -0.24
N THR A 94 10.07 0.26 0.67
CA THR A 94 11.19 -0.69 0.51
C THR A 94 11.00 -1.58 -0.72
N TYR A 95 9.79 -2.08 -0.94
CA TYR A 95 9.45 -2.82 -2.15
C TYR A 95 9.46 -1.95 -3.40
N TYR A 96 8.86 -0.77 -3.30
CA TYR A 96 8.71 0.14 -4.43
C TYR A 96 10.05 0.57 -5.03
N VAL A 97 11.02 0.96 -4.21
CA VAL A 97 12.36 1.40 -4.67
C VAL A 97 13.15 0.26 -5.32
N ARG A 98 12.83 -0.99 -5.02
CA ARG A 98 13.41 -2.19 -5.62
C ARG A 98 12.67 -2.65 -6.87
N GLY A 99 11.62 -1.95 -7.29
CA GLY A 99 10.79 -2.33 -8.44
C GLY A 99 9.83 -3.49 -8.17
N ASN A 100 9.71 -3.94 -6.92
CA ASN A 100 8.76 -4.97 -6.54
C ASN A 100 7.37 -4.33 -6.31
N TYR A 101 6.74 -3.92 -7.42
CA TYR A 101 5.47 -3.19 -7.38
C TYR A 101 4.32 -4.00 -6.84
N LYS A 102 4.36 -5.32 -6.96
CA LYS A 102 3.34 -6.22 -6.44
C LYS A 102 3.27 -6.19 -4.92
N ASP A 103 4.40 -6.41 -4.25
CA ASP A 103 4.45 -6.39 -2.79
C ASP A 103 4.33 -4.95 -2.23
N ALA A 104 4.79 -3.95 -2.99
CA ALA A 104 4.53 -2.55 -2.68
C ALA A 104 3.02 -2.26 -2.68
N ALA A 105 2.29 -2.65 -3.73
CA ALA A 105 0.85 -2.49 -3.83
C ALA A 105 0.12 -3.16 -2.67
N LYS A 106 0.51 -4.38 -2.29
CA LYS A 106 -0.01 -5.10 -1.13
C LYS A 106 0.11 -4.30 0.18
N SER A 107 1.31 -3.78 0.43
CA SER A 107 1.58 -3.03 1.66
C SER A 107 0.88 -1.66 1.68
N TYR A 108 0.78 -0.96 0.54
CA TYR A 108 -0.01 0.26 0.44
C TYR A 108 -1.50 0.00 0.63
N LEU A 109 -2.04 -1.08 0.03
CA LEU A 109 -3.44 -1.47 0.20
C LEU A 109 -3.73 -1.82 1.66
N ASN A 110 -2.84 -2.57 2.32
CA ASN A 110 -2.97 -2.89 3.75
C ASN A 110 -3.03 -1.62 4.61
N LEU A 111 -2.15 -0.64 4.34
CA LEU A 111 -2.19 0.64 5.04
C LEU A 111 -3.52 1.36 4.84
N TYR A 112 -3.97 1.48 3.59
CA TYR A 112 -5.23 2.15 3.27
C TYR A 112 -6.44 1.48 3.95
N GLN A 113 -6.52 0.15 3.90
CA GLN A 113 -7.67 -0.59 4.43
C GLN A 113 -7.70 -0.64 5.97
N ASN A 114 -6.56 -0.85 6.61
CA ASN A 114 -6.51 -1.06 8.06
C ASN A 114 -6.21 0.20 8.86
N TYR A 115 -5.68 1.25 8.19
CA TYR A 115 -5.31 2.51 8.85
C TYR A 115 -5.78 3.72 8.02
N PRO A 116 -7.08 3.82 7.65
CA PRO A 116 -7.59 4.89 6.77
C PRO A 116 -7.40 6.29 7.36
N GLU A 117 -7.36 6.40 8.69
CA GLU A 117 -7.14 7.66 9.40
C GLU A 117 -5.64 8.03 9.53
N ALA A 118 -4.74 7.17 9.08
CA ALA A 118 -3.31 7.48 9.16
C ALA A 118 -2.94 8.64 8.20
N PRO A 119 -2.06 9.56 8.61
CA PRO A 119 -1.66 10.70 7.77
C PRO A 119 -1.11 10.30 6.40
N LYS A 120 -0.57 9.10 6.28
CA LYS A 120 -0.01 8.56 5.04
C LYS A 120 -1.03 7.82 4.17
N ALA A 121 -2.27 7.59 4.65
CA ALA A 121 -3.28 6.83 3.91
C ALA A 121 -3.60 7.41 2.52
N PRO A 122 -3.77 8.74 2.33
CA PRO A 122 -3.98 9.31 0.99
C PRO A 122 -2.79 9.06 0.06
N LYS A 123 -1.58 9.21 0.59
CA LYS A 123 -0.36 8.98 -0.19
C LYS A 123 -0.16 7.50 -0.52
N ALA A 124 -0.56 6.60 0.38
CA ALA A 124 -0.54 5.17 0.14
C ALA A 124 -1.51 4.79 -0.99
N LEU A 125 -2.70 5.35 -1.01
CA LEU A 125 -3.67 5.11 -2.08
C LEU A 125 -3.14 5.61 -3.44
N LEU A 126 -2.52 6.79 -3.49
CA LEU A 126 -1.84 7.27 -4.69
C LEU A 126 -0.74 6.30 -5.16
N LYS A 127 0.11 5.86 -4.25
CA LYS A 127 1.21 4.94 -4.55
C LYS A 127 0.73 3.54 -4.93
N LEU A 128 -0.38 3.09 -4.38
CA LEU A 128 -1.07 1.86 -4.81
C LEU A 128 -1.44 1.96 -6.29
N GLY A 129 -2.13 3.03 -6.70
CA GLY A 129 -2.49 3.25 -8.10
C GLY A 129 -1.27 3.27 -9.02
N ILE A 130 -0.21 3.97 -8.63
CA ILE A 130 1.04 4.00 -9.41
C ILE A 130 1.68 2.61 -9.50
N SER A 131 1.65 1.83 -8.41
CA SER A 131 2.20 0.47 -8.42
C SER A 131 1.41 -0.46 -9.34
N LEU A 132 0.07 -0.34 -9.35
CA LEU A 132 -0.81 -1.09 -10.26
C LEU A 132 -0.52 -0.75 -11.73
N VAL A 133 -0.34 0.53 -12.06
CA VAL A 133 0.06 0.95 -13.42
C VAL A 133 1.42 0.36 -13.81
N ASN A 134 2.39 0.34 -12.91
CA ASN A 134 3.71 -0.27 -13.16
C ASN A 134 3.65 -1.80 -13.32
N MET A 135 2.54 -2.42 -12.92
CA MET A 135 2.25 -3.85 -13.12
C MET A 135 1.42 -4.10 -14.38
N ASP A 136 1.27 -3.12 -15.27
CA ASP A 136 0.39 -3.14 -16.43
C ASP A 136 -1.11 -3.28 -16.08
N GLN A 137 -1.49 -3.04 -14.82
CA GLN A 137 -2.87 -3.03 -14.33
C GLN A 137 -3.43 -1.60 -14.39
N ARG A 138 -3.50 -1.04 -15.61
CA ARG A 138 -3.84 0.37 -15.83
C ARG A 138 -5.26 0.70 -15.36
N GLU A 139 -6.22 -0.19 -15.62
CA GLU A 139 -7.63 0.04 -15.27
C GLU A 139 -7.80 0.14 -13.75
N GLN A 140 -7.23 -0.78 -13.00
CA GLN A 140 -7.26 -0.79 -11.54
C GLN A 140 -6.49 0.42 -10.96
N GLY A 141 -5.39 0.81 -11.61
CA GLY A 141 -4.67 2.04 -11.29
C GLY A 141 -5.55 3.27 -11.45
N CYS A 142 -6.30 3.37 -12.55
CA CYS A 142 -7.25 4.46 -12.81
C CYS A 142 -8.35 4.54 -11.73
N VAL A 143 -8.97 3.41 -11.40
CA VAL A 143 -9.96 3.32 -10.32
C VAL A 143 -9.37 3.84 -9.01
N THR A 144 -8.15 3.41 -8.68
CA THR A 144 -7.46 3.81 -7.45
C THR A 144 -7.18 5.33 -7.41
N PHE A 145 -6.84 5.96 -8.53
CA PHE A 145 -6.63 7.42 -8.59
C PHE A 145 -7.95 8.20 -8.45
N LEU A 146 -9.05 7.69 -8.96
CA LEU A 146 -10.36 8.31 -8.79
C LEU A 146 -10.83 8.17 -7.32
N GLU A 147 -10.66 6.99 -6.74
CA GLU A 147 -10.95 6.74 -5.32
C GLU A 147 -10.19 7.70 -4.39
N LEU A 148 -8.95 8.06 -4.71
CA LEU A 148 -8.17 9.01 -3.91
C LEU A 148 -8.89 10.34 -3.71
N GLN A 149 -9.55 10.85 -4.74
CA GLN A 149 -10.27 12.13 -4.67
C GLN A 149 -11.56 12.02 -3.87
N GLU A 150 -12.22 10.87 -3.92
CA GLU A 150 -13.46 10.62 -3.21
C GLU A 150 -13.24 10.29 -1.73
N ALA A 151 -12.27 9.41 -1.45
CA ALA A 151 -11.99 8.97 -0.09
C ALA A 151 -11.26 10.03 0.75
N PHE A 152 -10.43 10.86 0.10
CA PHE A 152 -9.60 11.84 0.78
C PHE A 152 -9.70 13.26 0.19
N PRO A 153 -10.90 13.87 0.11
CA PRO A 153 -11.09 15.19 -0.51
C PRO A 153 -10.34 16.31 0.21
N ALA A 154 -9.94 16.10 1.46
CA ALA A 154 -9.17 17.05 2.28
C ALA A 154 -7.69 16.70 2.40
N ALA A 155 -7.18 15.75 1.58
CA ALA A 155 -5.76 15.44 1.56
C ALA A 155 -4.91 16.63 1.10
N GLU A 156 -3.61 16.55 1.31
CA GLU A 156 -2.68 17.58 0.83
C GLU A 156 -2.86 17.83 -0.68
N GLU A 157 -2.92 19.10 -1.06
CA GLU A 157 -3.11 19.53 -2.46
C GLU A 157 -2.12 18.85 -3.41
N THR A 158 -0.88 18.70 -3.00
CA THR A 158 0.18 18.04 -3.78
C THR A 158 -0.14 16.58 -4.10
N ILE A 159 -0.79 15.87 -3.19
CA ILE A 159 -1.21 14.47 -3.37
C ILE A 159 -2.38 14.40 -4.34
N LEU A 160 -3.39 15.26 -4.15
CA LEU A 160 -4.57 15.31 -5.04
C LEU A 160 -4.18 15.70 -6.46
N GLN A 161 -3.35 16.72 -6.63
CA GLN A 161 -2.86 17.15 -7.94
C GLN A 161 -2.06 16.04 -8.62
N ARG A 162 -1.24 15.32 -7.88
CA ARG A 162 -0.53 14.16 -8.44
C ARG A 162 -1.50 13.07 -8.90
N GLY A 163 -2.57 12.80 -8.14
CA GLY A 163 -3.62 11.86 -8.54
C GLY A 163 -4.28 12.27 -9.86
N ILE A 164 -4.64 13.55 -10.00
CA ILE A 164 -5.20 14.11 -11.25
C ILE A 164 -4.24 13.93 -12.42
N LEU A 165 -2.96 14.22 -12.22
CA LEU A 165 -1.95 14.04 -13.26
C LEU A 165 -1.80 12.57 -13.68
N GLU A 166 -1.89 11.63 -12.75
CA GLU A 166 -1.86 10.20 -13.07
C GLU A 166 -3.12 9.75 -13.84
N VAL A 167 -4.32 10.29 -13.50
CA VAL A 167 -5.55 10.09 -14.28
C VAL A 167 -5.36 10.52 -15.73
N GLN A 168 -4.83 11.73 -15.95
CA GLN A 168 -4.60 12.27 -17.28
C GLN A 168 -3.54 11.47 -18.06
N LYS A 169 -2.40 11.22 -17.42
CA LYS A 169 -1.27 10.50 -18.01
C LYS A 169 -1.65 9.09 -18.48
N ASN A 170 -2.49 8.41 -17.71
CA ASN A 170 -2.92 7.05 -18.01
C ASN A 170 -4.18 6.99 -18.88
N GLY A 171 -4.74 8.13 -19.27
CA GLY A 171 -5.96 8.20 -20.10
C GLY A 171 -7.15 7.54 -19.40
N CYS A 172 -7.27 7.73 -18.09
CA CYS A 172 -8.38 7.21 -17.31
C CYS A 172 -9.67 7.89 -17.76
N GLN A 173 -10.71 7.10 -18.02
CA GLN A 173 -12.02 7.66 -18.36
C GLN A 173 -12.72 8.09 -17.07
N VAL A 174 -12.99 9.38 -16.97
CA VAL A 174 -13.85 9.94 -15.93
C VAL A 174 -15.26 9.95 -16.51
N SER A 175 -16.12 9.08 -16.03
CA SER A 175 -17.53 9.04 -16.43
C SER A 175 -18.34 10.12 -15.70
#